data_29cf7972b7b685bd79486cd2cff7551c
#
_entry.id   29cf7972b7b685bd79486cd2cff7551c
#
_cell.length_a   1.000
_cell.length_b   1.000
_cell.length_c   1.000
_cell.angle_alpha   90.00
_cell.angle_beta   90.00
_cell.angle_gamma   90.00
#
_symmetry.space_group_name_H-M   'P 1'
#
loop_
_entity.id
_entity.type
_entity.pdbx_description
1 polymer ?
#
loop_
_entity_poly.entity_id
_entity_poly.type
_entity_poly.pdbx_seq_one_letter_code
_entity_poly.pdbx_strand_id
1 'polypeptide(L)'
;MLTTISFLISFDIGLSLTQVVYGEDIAILAGDALLSTSFQWVAQETPQDKVEPARILDVVTRLGKSVGAKGLAGGQVMDLICEGKGDDVTLDDLKWIHTHKTAALLDVSVSCGAILGGATPEEVKLCEKFALNIGLAFQVADDILDVTQSTEELGKTAGKDDAVDKTTYVKLLGLDGAKAEAKRLAEEAKDTLAPFGERATPLLALADYIVNRKN
;
A
#
# COMPACT_ATOMS: atom_id res chain seq x y z
N MET A 1 -0.86 14.11 0.63
CA MET A 1 -1.22 12.71 0.26
C MET A 1 -2.15 12.64 -0.95
N LEU A 2 -3.30 13.31 -0.97
CA LEU A 2 -4.17 13.36 -2.15
C LEU A 2 -3.47 13.98 -3.37
N THR A 3 -2.68 15.02 -3.19
CA THR A 3 -1.86 15.65 -4.23
C THR A 3 -0.81 14.70 -4.83
N THR A 4 -0.19 13.84 -4.03
CA THR A 4 0.84 12.89 -4.51
C THR A 4 0.23 11.74 -5.31
N ILE A 5 -0.89 11.17 -4.83
CA ILE A 5 -1.60 10.10 -5.55
C ILE A 5 -2.18 10.63 -6.87
N SER A 6 -2.74 11.82 -6.86
CA SER A 6 -3.30 12.44 -8.06
C SER A 6 -2.23 12.76 -9.11
N PHE A 7 -1.03 13.18 -8.71
CA PHE A 7 0.07 13.48 -9.65
C PHE A 7 0.58 12.21 -10.36
N LEU A 8 0.60 11.06 -9.68
CA LEU A 8 1.01 9.78 -10.25
C LEU A 8 0.04 9.26 -11.33
N ILE A 9 -1.26 9.39 -11.11
CA ILE A 9 -2.29 8.87 -12.02
C ILE A 9 -2.32 9.64 -13.35
N SER A 10 -2.01 10.93 -13.36
CA SER A 10 -2.09 11.77 -14.56
C SER A 10 -1.02 11.46 -15.61
N PHE A 11 0.15 11.02 -15.18
CA PHE A 11 1.27 10.76 -16.09
C PHE A 11 1.13 9.43 -16.83
N ASP A 12 0.58 8.41 -16.15
CA ASP A 12 0.49 7.05 -16.69
C ASP A 12 -0.69 6.81 -17.64
N ILE A 13 -1.80 7.54 -17.47
CA ILE A 13 -3.03 7.29 -18.24
C ILE A 13 -3.44 8.45 -19.16
N GLY A 14 -2.63 9.50 -19.22
CA GLY A 14 -2.87 10.67 -20.09
C GLY A 14 -4.11 11.49 -19.72
N LEU A 15 -4.66 11.30 -18.50
CA LEU A 15 -5.79 12.07 -18.00
C LEU A 15 -5.30 13.21 -17.09
N SER A 16 -5.98 14.35 -17.15
CA SER A 16 -5.71 15.47 -16.25
C SER A 16 -6.10 15.13 -14.81
N LEU A 17 -5.29 15.59 -13.84
CA LEU A 17 -5.56 15.41 -12.41
C LEU A 17 -6.82 16.13 -11.99
N THR A 18 -7.58 15.56 -11.05
CA THR A 18 -8.81 16.16 -10.53
C THR A 18 -8.58 17.58 -10.01
N GLN A 19 -7.49 17.82 -9.25
CA GLN A 19 -7.17 19.16 -8.76
C GLN A 19 -6.76 20.15 -9.87
N VAL A 20 -6.23 19.67 -10.99
CA VAL A 20 -5.91 20.52 -12.15
C VAL A 20 -7.18 20.92 -12.89
N VAL A 21 -8.17 20.02 -12.96
CA VAL A 21 -9.42 20.25 -13.70
C VAL A 21 -10.44 21.01 -12.87
N TYR A 22 -10.57 20.68 -11.58
CA TYR A 22 -11.67 21.15 -10.72
C TYR A 22 -11.22 21.98 -9.52
N GLY A 23 -9.90 22.15 -9.29
CA GLY A 23 -9.34 22.81 -8.11
C GLY A 23 -9.05 21.84 -6.96
N GLU A 24 -8.20 22.27 -6.02
CA GLU A 24 -7.76 21.46 -4.89
C GLU A 24 -8.89 21.15 -3.89
N ASP A 25 -9.76 22.11 -3.64
CA ASP A 25 -10.92 22.01 -2.76
C ASP A 25 -11.88 20.90 -3.22
N ILE A 26 -12.25 20.89 -4.50
CA ILE A 26 -13.10 19.86 -5.07
C ILE A 26 -12.39 18.49 -5.09
N ALA A 27 -11.09 18.45 -5.35
CA ALA A 27 -10.33 17.21 -5.32
C ALA A 27 -10.29 16.57 -3.92
N ILE A 28 -10.16 17.39 -2.85
CA ILE A 28 -10.21 16.92 -1.46
C ILE A 28 -11.61 16.35 -1.16
N LEU A 29 -12.67 17.11 -1.46
CA LEU A 29 -14.06 16.68 -1.22
C LEU A 29 -14.42 15.41 -2.02
N ALA A 30 -13.90 15.26 -3.24
CA ALA A 30 -14.08 14.05 -4.03
C ALA A 30 -13.42 12.83 -3.35
N GLY A 31 -12.22 13.00 -2.77
CA GLY A 31 -11.55 11.98 -1.98
C GLY A 31 -12.35 11.57 -0.74
N ASP A 32 -12.88 12.53 0.00
CA ASP A 32 -13.74 12.29 1.18
C ASP A 32 -15.04 11.56 0.81
N ALA A 33 -15.66 11.97 -0.29
CA ALA A 33 -16.86 11.32 -0.82
C ALA A 33 -16.57 9.86 -1.23
N LEU A 34 -15.48 9.61 -1.96
CA LEU A 34 -15.09 8.26 -2.37
C LEU A 34 -14.78 7.35 -1.16
N LEU A 35 -14.12 7.89 -0.13
CA LEU A 35 -13.87 7.16 1.10
C LEU A 35 -15.18 6.73 1.76
N SER A 36 -16.13 7.66 1.95
CA SER A 36 -17.43 7.37 2.55
C SER A 36 -18.24 6.39 1.70
N THR A 37 -18.26 6.58 0.37
CA THR A 37 -18.93 5.71 -0.58
C THR A 37 -18.39 4.29 -0.56
N SER A 38 -17.10 4.09 -0.33
CA SER A 38 -16.50 2.75 -0.26
C SER A 38 -17.10 1.90 0.87
N PHE A 39 -17.35 2.47 2.04
CA PHE A 39 -18.03 1.80 3.15
C PHE A 39 -19.50 1.50 2.83
N GLN A 40 -20.18 2.49 2.24
CA GLN A 40 -21.58 2.31 1.81
C GLN A 40 -21.68 1.16 0.81
N TRP A 41 -20.85 1.11 -0.20
CA TRP A 41 -20.90 0.06 -1.22
C TRP A 41 -20.63 -1.31 -0.66
N VAL A 42 -19.64 -1.50 0.19
CA VAL A 42 -19.39 -2.78 0.85
C VAL A 42 -20.62 -3.24 1.63
N ALA A 43 -21.26 -2.34 2.38
CA ALA A 43 -22.42 -2.70 3.20
C ALA A 43 -23.69 -2.94 2.38
N GLN A 44 -23.91 -2.19 1.30
CA GLN A 44 -25.14 -2.18 0.52
C GLN A 44 -25.10 -3.16 -0.66
N GLU A 45 -23.99 -3.18 -1.40
CA GLU A 45 -23.90 -3.89 -2.68
C GLU A 45 -23.35 -5.31 -2.55
N THR A 46 -22.80 -5.70 -1.38
CA THR A 46 -22.39 -7.08 -1.16
C THR A 46 -23.62 -8.00 -1.05
N PRO A 47 -23.76 -9.01 -1.93
CA PRO A 47 -24.95 -9.86 -1.95
C PRO A 47 -25.12 -10.67 -0.65
N GLN A 48 -26.13 -10.36 0.14
CA GLN A 48 -26.36 -11.00 1.46
C GLN A 48 -26.91 -12.43 1.34
N ASP A 49 -27.35 -12.83 0.17
CA ASP A 49 -27.70 -14.21 -0.17
C ASP A 49 -26.47 -15.10 -0.42
N LYS A 50 -25.29 -14.49 -0.65
CA LYS A 50 -24.00 -15.18 -0.90
C LYS A 50 -22.99 -14.99 0.22
N VAL A 51 -23.05 -13.86 0.92
CA VAL A 51 -22.09 -13.49 1.97
C VAL A 51 -22.86 -13.18 3.26
N GLU A 52 -22.52 -13.88 4.32
CA GLU A 52 -23.14 -13.66 5.62
C GLU A 52 -22.94 -12.22 6.11
N PRO A 53 -23.98 -11.54 6.65
CA PRO A 53 -23.89 -10.17 7.14
C PRO A 53 -22.76 -9.93 8.16
N ALA A 54 -22.43 -10.93 8.97
CA ALA A 54 -21.31 -10.85 9.91
C ALA A 54 -19.97 -10.65 9.23
N ARG A 55 -19.76 -11.27 8.06
CA ARG A 55 -18.53 -11.08 7.24
C ARG A 55 -18.47 -9.67 6.62
N ILE A 56 -19.62 -9.18 6.17
CA ILE A 56 -19.73 -7.82 5.63
C ILE A 56 -19.39 -6.80 6.72
N LEU A 57 -19.90 -6.97 7.94
CA LEU A 57 -19.61 -6.12 9.07
C LEU A 57 -18.12 -6.18 9.48
N ASP A 58 -17.50 -7.36 9.46
CA ASP A 58 -16.06 -7.52 9.71
C ASP A 58 -15.23 -6.73 8.69
N VAL A 59 -15.58 -6.82 7.41
CA VAL A 59 -14.92 -6.06 6.33
C VAL A 59 -15.05 -4.55 6.56
N VAL A 60 -16.24 -4.03 6.84
CA VAL A 60 -16.47 -2.61 7.13
C VAL A 60 -15.63 -2.16 8.34
N THR A 61 -15.58 -2.98 9.39
CA THR A 61 -14.79 -2.70 10.59
C THR A 61 -13.28 -2.65 10.29
N ARG A 62 -12.78 -3.61 9.52
CA ARG A 62 -11.37 -3.68 9.11
C ARG A 62 -10.97 -2.50 8.23
N LEU A 63 -11.80 -2.13 7.26
CA LEU A 63 -11.60 -0.93 6.44
C LEU A 63 -11.48 0.32 7.31
N GLY A 64 -12.43 0.55 8.24
CA GLY A 64 -12.39 1.69 9.14
C GLY A 64 -11.12 1.75 10.01
N LYS A 65 -10.69 0.61 10.53
CA LYS A 65 -9.44 0.51 11.29
C LYS A 65 -8.21 0.81 10.43
N SER A 66 -8.17 0.28 9.20
CA SER A 66 -7.03 0.39 8.29
C SER A 66 -6.84 1.81 7.76
N VAL A 67 -7.91 2.55 7.46
CA VAL A 67 -7.80 3.94 6.98
C VAL A 67 -7.70 4.96 8.12
N GLY A 68 -8.08 4.56 9.33
CA GLY A 68 -8.15 5.43 10.50
C GLY A 68 -6.81 5.73 11.17
N ALA A 69 -6.89 6.28 12.40
CA ALA A 69 -5.74 6.73 13.19
C ALA A 69 -4.74 5.61 13.54
N LYS A 70 -5.19 4.35 13.58
CA LYS A 70 -4.33 3.17 13.85
C LYS A 70 -3.82 2.50 12.56
N GLY A 71 -4.06 3.09 11.41
CA GLY A 71 -3.63 2.62 10.11
C GLY A 71 -3.07 3.77 9.28
N LEU A 72 -3.60 3.95 8.07
CA LEU A 72 -3.08 4.88 7.07
C LEU A 72 -2.95 6.33 7.58
N ALA A 73 -3.96 6.86 8.27
CA ALA A 73 -3.90 8.23 8.79
C ALA A 73 -2.79 8.38 9.85
N GLY A 74 -2.65 7.42 10.77
CA GLY A 74 -1.56 7.43 11.74
C GLY A 74 -0.19 7.26 11.11
N GLY A 75 -0.06 6.36 10.13
CA GLY A 75 1.16 6.20 9.33
C GLY A 75 1.57 7.48 8.60
N GLN A 76 0.60 8.20 8.04
CA GLN A 76 0.85 9.49 7.39
C GLN A 76 1.30 10.57 8.40
N VAL A 77 0.70 10.61 9.58
CA VAL A 77 1.13 11.56 10.63
C VAL A 77 2.59 11.30 11.04
N MET A 78 2.97 10.03 11.23
CA MET A 78 4.34 9.68 11.59
C MET A 78 5.34 9.99 10.46
N ASP A 79 4.95 9.73 9.21
CA ASP A 79 5.75 10.11 8.04
C ASP A 79 6.05 11.61 8.03
N LEU A 80 5.03 12.47 8.24
CA LEU A 80 5.19 13.92 8.34
C LEU A 80 6.06 14.34 9.54
N ILE A 81 5.94 13.66 10.69
CA ILE A 81 6.77 13.92 11.86
C ILE A 81 8.24 13.59 11.60
N CYS A 82 8.52 12.57 10.80
CA CYS A 82 9.86 12.13 10.45
C CYS A 82 10.49 12.89 9.27
N GLU A 83 9.69 13.62 8.50
CA GLU A 83 10.19 14.44 7.38
C GLU A 83 11.17 15.50 7.87
N GLY A 84 12.33 15.61 7.20
CA GLY A 84 13.42 16.53 7.56
C GLY A 84 14.22 16.14 8.81
N LYS A 85 14.00 14.95 9.40
CA LYS A 85 14.78 14.45 10.55
C LYS A 85 15.99 13.59 10.16
N GLY A 86 16.08 13.20 8.89
CA GLY A 86 17.24 12.51 8.34
C GLY A 86 17.76 11.36 9.20
N ASP A 87 18.95 11.54 9.79
CA ASP A 87 19.66 10.49 10.53
C ASP A 87 19.03 10.10 11.88
N ASP A 88 18.07 10.88 12.40
CA ASP A 88 17.36 10.56 13.65
C ASP A 88 16.26 9.50 13.43
N VAL A 89 15.91 9.17 12.19
CA VAL A 89 14.90 8.16 11.85
C VAL A 89 15.55 6.79 11.74
N THR A 90 15.08 5.86 12.57
CA THR A 90 15.57 4.48 12.59
C THR A 90 14.90 3.59 11.54
N LEU A 91 15.49 2.41 11.30
CA LEU A 91 14.85 1.39 10.45
C LEU A 91 13.51 0.90 11.03
N ASP A 92 13.36 0.86 12.35
CA ASP A 92 12.11 0.46 13.00
C ASP A 92 11.03 1.54 12.81
N ASP A 93 11.38 2.83 12.88
CA ASP A 93 10.47 3.93 12.57
C ASP A 93 10.01 3.86 11.11
N LEU A 94 10.94 3.63 10.19
CA LEU A 94 10.64 3.49 8.76
C LEU A 94 9.71 2.30 8.49
N LYS A 95 9.99 1.14 9.09
CA LYS A 95 9.13 -0.05 9.00
C LYS A 95 7.73 0.23 9.57
N TRP A 96 7.67 0.94 10.69
CA TRP A 96 6.39 1.31 11.29
C TRP A 96 5.57 2.21 10.36
N ILE A 97 6.19 3.24 9.78
CA ILE A 97 5.56 4.15 8.82
C ILE A 97 5.03 3.35 7.62
N HIS A 98 5.85 2.53 7.00
CA HIS A 98 5.46 1.75 5.81
C HIS A 98 4.38 0.72 6.11
N THR A 99 4.42 0.09 7.28
CA THR A 99 3.39 -0.83 7.74
C THR A 99 2.04 -0.14 7.85
N HIS A 100 1.99 1.06 8.41
CA HIS A 100 0.74 1.76 8.67
C HIS A 100 0.27 2.61 7.48
N LYS A 101 1.17 3.36 6.84
CA LYS A 101 0.83 4.26 5.75
C LYS A 101 0.47 3.54 4.44
N THR A 102 1.15 2.42 4.15
CA THR A 102 1.01 1.71 2.86
C THR A 102 0.51 0.29 3.04
N ALA A 103 1.22 -0.53 3.81
CA ALA A 103 0.89 -1.95 3.93
C ALA A 103 -0.47 -2.20 4.58
N ALA A 104 -0.94 -1.33 5.47
CA ALA A 104 -2.27 -1.44 6.08
C ALA A 104 -3.41 -1.47 5.06
N LEU A 105 -3.31 -0.69 3.97
CA LEU A 105 -4.35 -0.67 2.94
C LEU A 105 -4.26 -1.89 2.01
N LEU A 106 -3.06 -2.39 1.75
CA LEU A 106 -2.85 -3.65 1.02
C LEU A 106 -3.34 -4.85 1.85
N ASP A 107 -3.01 -4.87 3.15
CA ASP A 107 -3.49 -5.90 4.08
C ASP A 107 -5.02 -5.96 4.10
N VAL A 108 -5.69 -4.84 4.33
CA VAL A 108 -7.16 -4.83 4.36
C VAL A 108 -7.78 -5.21 3.02
N SER A 109 -7.14 -4.86 1.91
CA SER A 109 -7.64 -5.22 0.57
C SER A 109 -7.63 -6.75 0.36
N VAL A 110 -6.52 -7.41 0.70
CA VAL A 110 -6.37 -8.87 0.55
C VAL A 110 -7.23 -9.61 1.58
N SER A 111 -7.19 -9.19 2.85
CA SER A 111 -7.96 -9.84 3.93
C SER A 111 -9.46 -9.70 3.73
N CYS A 112 -9.96 -8.55 3.27
CA CYS A 112 -11.37 -8.35 2.96
C CYS A 112 -11.81 -9.24 1.78
N GLY A 113 -10.99 -9.37 0.74
CA GLY A 113 -11.25 -10.30 -0.35
C GLY A 113 -11.37 -11.76 0.13
N ALA A 114 -10.45 -12.19 1.00
CA ALA A 114 -10.47 -13.50 1.60
C ALA A 114 -11.74 -13.73 2.46
N ILE A 115 -12.11 -12.74 3.32
CA ILE A 115 -13.30 -12.82 4.17
C ILE A 115 -14.58 -12.93 3.35
N LEU A 116 -14.74 -12.08 2.33
CA LEU A 116 -15.91 -12.11 1.44
C LEU A 116 -15.93 -13.39 0.59
N GLY A 117 -14.78 -13.94 0.22
CA GLY A 117 -14.62 -15.21 -0.46
C GLY A 117 -14.88 -16.45 0.41
N GLY A 118 -15.20 -16.29 1.69
CA GLY A 118 -15.54 -17.40 2.60
C GLY A 118 -14.34 -18.05 3.28
N ALA A 119 -13.15 -17.43 3.28
CA ALA A 119 -11.96 -17.95 3.94
C ALA A 119 -12.19 -18.21 5.43
N THR A 120 -11.46 -19.20 5.97
CA THR A 120 -11.37 -19.45 7.41
C THR A 120 -10.53 -18.37 8.10
N PRO A 121 -10.65 -18.20 9.43
CA PRO A 121 -9.80 -17.26 10.16
C PRO A 121 -8.29 -17.51 9.98
N GLU A 122 -7.88 -18.77 9.83
CA GLU A 122 -6.50 -19.18 9.59
C GLU A 122 -6.03 -18.75 8.19
N GLU A 123 -6.87 -18.98 7.17
CA GLU A 123 -6.60 -18.54 5.80
C GLU A 123 -6.52 -17.00 5.71
N VAL A 124 -7.40 -16.28 6.41
CA VAL A 124 -7.33 -14.80 6.50
C VAL A 124 -6.01 -14.34 7.09
N LYS A 125 -5.51 -14.96 8.17
CA LYS A 125 -4.19 -14.62 8.75
C LYS A 125 -3.02 -14.85 7.78
N LEU A 126 -3.09 -15.89 6.96
CA LEU A 126 -2.08 -16.12 5.92
C LEU A 126 -2.12 -15.02 4.85
N CYS A 127 -3.31 -14.61 4.45
CA CYS A 127 -3.52 -13.49 3.52
C CYS A 127 -3.02 -12.16 4.10
N GLU A 128 -3.30 -11.86 5.38
CA GLU A 128 -2.78 -10.70 6.10
C GLU A 128 -1.25 -10.67 6.11
N LYS A 129 -0.62 -11.81 6.45
CA LYS A 129 0.84 -11.92 6.46
C LYS A 129 1.45 -11.75 5.06
N PHE A 130 0.84 -12.33 4.04
CA PHE A 130 1.21 -12.10 2.64
C PHE A 130 1.17 -10.61 2.30
N ALA A 131 0.04 -9.96 2.55
CA ALA A 131 -0.20 -8.58 2.17
C ALA A 131 0.72 -7.60 2.91
N LEU A 132 1.01 -7.84 4.19
CA LEU A 132 1.96 -7.06 4.97
C LEU A 132 3.38 -7.13 4.35
N ASN A 133 3.87 -8.33 4.07
CA ASN A 133 5.20 -8.52 3.50
C ASN A 133 5.30 -7.90 2.09
N ILE A 134 4.28 -8.06 1.25
CA ILE A 134 4.24 -7.45 -0.07
C ILE A 134 4.13 -5.93 0.00
N GLY A 135 3.37 -5.39 0.95
CA GLY A 135 3.28 -3.95 1.17
C GLY A 135 4.62 -3.33 1.57
N LEU A 136 5.37 -4.00 2.43
CA LEU A 136 6.73 -3.59 2.78
C LEU A 136 7.70 -3.75 1.59
N ALA A 137 7.65 -4.87 0.87
CA ALA A 137 8.47 -5.08 -0.33
C ALA A 137 8.20 -4.01 -1.41
N PHE A 138 6.94 -3.61 -1.58
CA PHE A 138 6.54 -2.54 -2.49
C PHE A 138 7.23 -1.21 -2.14
N GLN A 139 7.27 -0.84 -0.86
CA GLN A 139 7.91 0.39 -0.42
C GLN A 139 9.43 0.33 -0.59
N VAL A 140 10.06 -0.80 -0.26
CA VAL A 140 11.50 -0.98 -0.51
C VAL A 140 11.81 -0.90 -2.01
N ALA A 141 10.97 -1.50 -2.85
CA ALA A 141 11.12 -1.42 -4.30
C ALA A 141 10.94 0.02 -4.82
N ASP A 142 9.99 0.78 -4.25
CA ASP A 142 9.79 2.20 -4.60
C ASP A 142 11.01 3.06 -4.25
N ASP A 143 11.59 2.87 -3.06
CA ASP A 143 12.83 3.53 -2.63
C ASP A 143 14.03 3.19 -3.55
N ILE A 144 14.12 1.94 -4.02
CA ILE A 144 15.15 1.50 -4.97
C ILE A 144 14.95 2.18 -6.32
N LEU A 145 13.72 2.23 -6.83
CA LEU A 145 13.40 2.84 -8.10
C LEU A 145 13.68 4.34 -8.09
N ASP A 146 13.37 5.04 -6.99
CA ASP A 146 13.60 6.49 -6.88
C ASP A 146 15.08 6.88 -7.07
N VAL A 147 16.03 6.01 -6.67
CA VAL A 147 17.47 6.25 -6.80
C VAL A 147 18.11 5.61 -8.04
N THR A 148 17.41 4.67 -8.73
CA THR A 148 18.01 3.92 -9.85
C THR A 148 17.43 4.27 -11.21
N GLN A 149 16.26 4.89 -11.26
CA GLN A 149 15.57 5.20 -12.50
C GLN A 149 15.58 6.71 -12.79
N SER A 150 15.50 7.06 -14.08
CA SER A 150 15.30 8.44 -14.50
C SER A 150 13.83 8.88 -14.33
N THR A 151 13.61 10.19 -14.29
CA THR A 151 12.24 10.77 -14.26
C THR A 151 11.36 10.28 -15.42
N GLU A 152 11.97 10.08 -16.60
CA GLU A 152 11.25 9.62 -17.79
C GLU A 152 10.81 8.16 -17.66
N GLU A 153 11.66 7.31 -17.07
CA GLU A 153 11.36 5.88 -16.88
C GLU A 153 10.36 5.64 -15.74
N LEU A 154 10.45 6.45 -14.68
CA LEU A 154 9.55 6.36 -13.52
C LEU A 154 8.14 6.92 -13.78
N GLY A 155 7.95 7.79 -14.81
CA GLY A 155 6.73 8.53 -14.98
C GLY A 155 6.44 9.57 -13.86
N LYS A 156 7.33 9.71 -12.89
CA LYS A 156 7.30 10.69 -11.78
C LYS A 156 8.69 11.29 -11.58
N THR A 157 8.81 12.42 -10.89
CA THR A 157 10.14 13.03 -10.61
C THR A 157 10.97 12.07 -9.78
N ALA A 158 12.15 11.66 -10.28
CA ALA A 158 13.13 10.87 -9.54
C ALA A 158 13.88 11.72 -8.51
N GLY A 159 14.42 11.09 -7.45
CA GLY A 159 15.22 11.77 -6.43
C GLY A 159 14.40 12.71 -5.54
N LYS A 160 13.09 12.55 -5.45
CA LYS A 160 12.23 13.36 -4.58
C LYS A 160 12.55 13.18 -3.11
N ASP A 161 12.88 11.97 -2.72
CA ASP A 161 13.14 11.61 -1.33
C ASP A 161 14.41 12.31 -0.81
N ASP A 162 15.44 12.44 -1.64
CA ASP A 162 16.64 13.22 -1.32
C ASP A 162 16.35 14.72 -1.22
N ALA A 163 15.49 15.26 -2.07
CA ALA A 163 15.16 16.70 -2.09
C ALA A 163 14.44 17.17 -0.80
N VAL A 164 13.76 16.26 -0.09
CA VAL A 164 13.05 16.55 1.17
C VAL A 164 13.73 15.90 2.39
N ASP A 165 14.98 15.45 2.25
CA ASP A 165 15.75 14.74 3.28
C ASP A 165 14.95 13.61 3.96
N LYS A 166 14.26 12.82 3.14
CA LYS A 166 13.48 11.68 3.61
C LYS A 166 14.38 10.47 3.86
N THR A 167 14.16 9.81 4.98
CA THR A 167 14.82 8.55 5.27
C THR A 167 14.18 7.42 4.46
N THR A 168 15.02 6.64 3.76
CA THR A 168 14.60 5.52 2.91
C THR A 168 15.34 4.25 3.27
N TYR A 169 14.86 3.09 2.80
CA TYR A 169 15.59 1.83 2.94
C TYR A 169 16.97 1.89 2.28
N VAL A 170 17.10 2.59 1.15
CA VAL A 170 18.39 2.73 0.46
C VAL A 170 19.36 3.58 1.28
N LYS A 171 18.87 4.65 1.93
CA LYS A 171 19.69 5.48 2.82
C LYS A 171 20.19 4.70 4.04
N LEU A 172 19.35 3.84 4.63
CA LEU A 172 19.70 3.09 5.85
C LEU A 172 20.50 1.80 5.58
N LEU A 173 20.22 1.08 4.51
CA LEU A 173 20.79 -0.26 4.23
C LEU A 173 21.77 -0.27 3.05
N GLY A 174 21.89 0.83 2.33
CA GLY A 174 22.53 0.86 1.02
C GLY A 174 21.69 0.16 -0.06
N LEU A 175 22.02 0.38 -1.32
CA LEU A 175 21.26 -0.16 -2.46
C LEU A 175 21.19 -1.69 -2.48
N ASP A 176 22.31 -2.36 -2.22
CA ASP A 176 22.36 -3.83 -2.21
C ASP A 176 21.60 -4.42 -1.01
N GLY A 177 21.69 -3.77 0.16
CA GLY A 177 20.90 -4.16 1.34
C GLY A 177 19.40 -4.00 1.11
N ALA A 178 18.96 -2.89 0.49
CA ALA A 178 17.56 -2.68 0.14
C ALA A 178 17.07 -3.74 -0.86
N LYS A 179 17.85 -4.08 -1.90
CA LYS A 179 17.50 -5.15 -2.85
C LYS A 179 17.38 -6.51 -2.17
N ALA A 180 18.29 -6.84 -1.24
CA ALA A 180 18.22 -8.07 -0.48
C ALA A 180 16.96 -8.13 0.40
N GLU A 181 16.60 -7.02 1.06
CA GLU A 181 15.40 -6.92 1.90
C GLU A 181 14.11 -7.03 1.08
N ALA A 182 14.01 -6.36 -0.08
CA ALA A 182 12.87 -6.49 -0.98
C ALA A 182 12.65 -7.94 -1.41
N LYS A 183 13.73 -8.64 -1.80
CA LYS A 183 13.68 -10.05 -2.18
C LYS A 183 13.25 -10.93 -1.01
N ARG A 184 13.82 -10.74 0.17
CA ARG A 184 13.48 -11.51 1.39
C ARG A 184 11.99 -11.38 1.72
N LEU A 185 11.47 -10.15 1.71
CA LEU A 185 10.05 -9.87 1.98
C LEU A 185 9.13 -10.55 0.95
N ALA A 186 9.50 -10.51 -0.33
CA ALA A 186 8.71 -11.15 -1.39
C ALA A 186 8.71 -12.68 -1.26
N GLU A 187 9.85 -13.30 -0.94
CA GLU A 187 9.91 -14.76 -0.72
C GLU A 187 9.11 -15.17 0.52
N GLU A 188 9.24 -14.44 1.64
CA GLU A 188 8.43 -14.70 2.83
C GLU A 188 6.92 -14.53 2.56
N ALA A 189 6.53 -13.56 1.74
CA ALA A 189 5.14 -13.40 1.32
C ALA A 189 4.67 -14.63 0.54
N LYS A 190 5.43 -15.07 -0.46
CA LYS A 190 5.07 -16.26 -1.27
C LYS A 190 4.94 -17.52 -0.43
N ASP A 191 5.84 -17.72 0.52
CA ASP A 191 5.82 -18.89 1.42
C ASP A 191 4.53 -18.95 2.26
N THR A 192 3.95 -17.80 2.64
CA THR A 192 2.69 -17.78 3.40
C THR A 192 1.51 -18.30 2.59
N LEU A 193 1.57 -18.25 1.28
CA LEU A 193 0.51 -18.71 0.39
C LEU A 193 0.62 -20.18 -0.02
N ALA A 194 1.68 -20.88 0.38
CA ALA A 194 1.90 -22.28 0.03
C ALA A 194 0.68 -23.20 0.31
N PRO A 195 -0.08 -23.04 1.43
CA PRO A 195 -1.25 -23.86 1.70
C PRO A 195 -2.40 -23.71 0.68
N PHE A 196 -2.42 -22.61 -0.10
CA PHE A 196 -3.46 -22.37 -1.11
C PHE A 196 -3.19 -23.09 -2.45
N GLY A 197 -1.98 -23.59 -2.67
CA GLY A 197 -1.59 -24.26 -3.91
C GLY A 197 -1.81 -23.38 -5.14
N GLU A 198 -2.34 -23.96 -6.22
CA GLU A 198 -2.57 -23.28 -7.49
C GLU A 198 -3.53 -22.09 -7.40
N ARG A 199 -4.40 -22.05 -6.40
CA ARG A 199 -5.31 -20.90 -6.16
C ARG A 199 -4.55 -19.62 -5.85
N ALA A 200 -3.32 -19.72 -5.34
CA ALA A 200 -2.47 -18.56 -5.03
C ALA A 200 -1.74 -17.99 -6.26
N THR A 201 -1.76 -18.65 -7.42
CA THR A 201 -0.99 -18.25 -8.61
C THR A 201 -1.11 -16.76 -8.96
N PRO A 202 -2.30 -16.11 -8.95
CA PRO A 202 -2.38 -14.68 -9.25
C PRO A 202 -1.65 -13.80 -8.24
N LEU A 203 -1.72 -14.12 -6.94
CA LEU A 203 -1.04 -13.37 -5.89
C LEU A 203 0.48 -13.60 -5.92
N LEU A 204 0.93 -14.81 -6.24
CA LEU A 204 2.35 -15.11 -6.45
C LEU A 204 2.92 -14.31 -7.63
N ALA A 205 2.20 -14.24 -8.75
CA ALA A 205 2.59 -13.44 -9.90
C ALA A 205 2.63 -11.94 -9.57
N LEU A 206 1.69 -11.44 -8.76
CA LEU A 206 1.68 -10.06 -8.27
C LEU A 206 2.91 -9.77 -7.38
N ALA A 207 3.29 -10.70 -6.50
CA ALA A 207 4.46 -10.57 -5.66
C ALA A 207 5.75 -10.44 -6.51
N ASP A 208 5.90 -11.29 -7.52
CA ASP A 208 7.03 -11.22 -8.44
C ASP A 208 7.04 -9.92 -9.25
N TYR A 209 5.89 -9.46 -9.70
CA TYR A 209 5.76 -8.19 -10.42
C TYR A 209 6.22 -7.00 -9.56
N ILE A 210 5.77 -6.93 -8.30
CA ILE A 210 6.06 -5.81 -7.39
C ILE A 210 7.56 -5.59 -7.21
N VAL A 211 8.34 -6.65 -7.01
CA VAL A 211 9.79 -6.54 -6.77
C VAL A 211 10.62 -6.44 -8.03
N ASN A 212 10.08 -6.82 -9.19
CA ASN A 212 10.78 -6.78 -10.48
C ASN A 212 10.29 -5.68 -11.43
N ARG A 213 9.34 -4.85 -11.00
CA ARG A 213 8.83 -3.74 -11.81
C ARG A 213 9.93 -2.72 -12.10
N LYS A 214 9.78 -2.02 -13.23
CA LYS A 214 10.71 -0.98 -13.68
C LYS A 214 10.16 0.43 -13.54
N ASN A 215 8.87 0.54 -13.24
CA ASN A 215 8.11 1.78 -13.03
C ASN A 215 6.97 1.57 -12.05
#